data_e918f6153b8576aff2c5b97bb484e856
#
_entry.id   e918f6153b8576aff2c5b97bb484e856
#
_cell.length_a   1.000
_cell.length_b   1.000
_cell.length_c   1.000
_cell.angle_alpha   90.00
_cell.angle_beta   90.00
_cell.angle_gamma   90.00
#
_symmetry.space_group_name_H-M   'P 1'
#
loop_
_entity.id
_entity.type
_entity.pdbx_description
1 polymer ?
#
loop_
_entity_poly.entity_id
_entity_poly.type
_entity_poly.pdbx_seq_one_letter_code
_entity_poly.pdbx_strand_id
1 'polypeptide(L)'
;MVAERQKLEYQLKKILESDQFSRSNVNTVLLSLLFSATIEGRKLKEATIGSEIFGNSYDPVKNDNKVRVYVHNLRKKLSAYYETEGQNDKVIFQIEKGQYRVIFKDVEKKKSLFSKPGIVVGFLVLILFFIVAFLLFRKEPSSDFWEGFLEEKFSITVLIGDHFTIESNLPTGGFGTFRDFSINSEQDFSQHLQQHPEQASQMVPNQYPYVTKMGPYSAKMLSLYFGDHELSFDLLLNSEWDKSKINTGSLVYVGQFKTMGFLKNVFTDYFPNYEIIGGKITRRDLTNNDNETFQSRSGKQIVDYTIVAKMHGPVNNDIVMFLSDNDIGVIRMVEYFTDKDSVAAFYDRQHLLEKDFAALFKVSGWERTGYTMELIRLDIK
;
A
#
# COMPACT_ATOMS: atom_id res chain seq x y z
N MET A 1 6.56 -35.81 37.07
CA MET A 1 7.42 -34.63 36.73
C MET A 1 8.46 -34.96 35.65
N VAL A 2 9.38 -35.92 35.86
CA VAL A 2 10.44 -36.20 34.86
C VAL A 2 9.90 -36.66 33.52
N ALA A 3 8.96 -37.61 33.50
CA ALA A 3 8.36 -38.14 32.25
C ALA A 3 7.53 -37.09 31.47
N GLU A 4 6.90 -36.15 32.16
CA GLU A 4 6.13 -35.07 31.56
C GLU A 4 7.04 -34.03 30.90
N ARG A 5 8.14 -33.70 31.54
CA ARG A 5 9.17 -32.83 31.00
C ARG A 5 9.79 -33.41 29.73
N GLN A 6 10.13 -34.70 29.75
CA GLN A 6 10.67 -35.39 28.58
C GLN A 6 9.67 -35.39 27.39
N LYS A 7 8.36 -35.54 27.64
CA LYS A 7 7.30 -35.43 26.63
C LYS A 7 7.27 -34.04 26.00
N LEU A 8 7.40 -32.99 26.81
CA LEU A 8 7.40 -31.60 26.31
C LEU A 8 8.68 -31.25 25.55
N GLU A 9 9.84 -31.72 25.99
CA GLU A 9 11.12 -31.54 25.30
C GLU A 9 11.14 -32.27 23.96
N TYR A 10 10.56 -33.46 23.86
CA TYR A 10 10.39 -34.19 22.62
C TYR A 10 9.49 -33.42 21.66
N GLN A 11 8.35 -32.86 22.11
CA GLN A 11 7.47 -32.06 21.33
C GLN A 11 8.14 -30.77 20.84
N LEU A 12 8.91 -30.10 21.69
CA LEU A 12 9.71 -28.93 21.30
C LEU A 12 10.65 -29.29 20.15
N LYS A 13 11.43 -30.36 20.29
CA LYS A 13 12.36 -30.83 19.27
C LYS A 13 11.66 -31.04 17.93
N LYS A 14 10.52 -31.72 17.96
CA LYS A 14 9.70 -31.97 16.75
C LYS A 14 9.26 -30.67 16.06
N ILE A 15 8.82 -29.67 16.82
CA ILE A 15 8.44 -28.34 16.28
C ILE A 15 9.66 -27.66 15.64
N LEU A 16 10.80 -27.66 16.34
CA LEU A 16 12.01 -26.97 15.87
C LEU A 16 12.61 -27.57 14.60
N GLU A 17 12.45 -28.91 14.41
CA GLU A 17 12.92 -29.65 13.23
C GLU A 17 11.94 -29.58 12.04
N SER A 18 10.74 -29.02 12.21
CA SER A 18 9.73 -28.89 11.14
C SER A 18 10.14 -27.91 10.05
N ASP A 19 9.55 -28.04 8.86
CA ASP A 19 9.79 -27.11 7.75
C ASP A 19 9.42 -25.68 8.08
N GLN A 20 8.41 -25.49 8.97
CA GLN A 20 7.99 -24.16 9.42
C GLN A 20 9.06 -23.47 10.28
N PHE A 21 9.90 -24.21 10.99
CA PHE A 21 10.90 -23.65 11.93
C PHE A 21 12.34 -23.78 11.45
N SER A 22 12.71 -24.84 10.73
CA SER A 22 14.09 -25.12 10.30
C SER A 22 14.76 -24.00 9.53
N ARG A 23 13.98 -23.17 8.82
CA ARG A 23 14.48 -22.02 8.03
C ARG A 23 14.49 -20.69 8.79
N SER A 24 14.20 -20.68 10.09
CA SER A 24 14.01 -19.44 10.85
C SER A 24 14.74 -19.46 12.18
N ASN A 25 16.03 -19.18 12.16
CA ASN A 25 16.90 -19.21 13.35
C ASN A 25 16.34 -18.39 14.54
N VAL A 26 15.83 -17.19 14.29
CA VAL A 26 15.30 -16.32 15.37
C VAL A 26 14.05 -16.92 16.03
N ASN A 27 13.11 -17.51 15.27
CA ASN A 27 11.92 -18.13 15.87
C ASN A 27 12.25 -19.43 16.61
N THR A 28 13.25 -20.17 16.15
CA THR A 28 13.77 -21.36 16.83
C THR A 28 14.35 -20.99 18.19
N VAL A 29 15.23 -19.99 18.24
CA VAL A 29 15.83 -19.49 19.48
C VAL A 29 14.76 -18.90 20.41
N LEU A 30 13.83 -18.11 19.87
CA LEU A 30 12.75 -17.50 20.65
C LEU A 30 11.81 -18.54 21.27
N LEU A 31 11.39 -19.56 20.51
CA LEU A 31 10.55 -20.63 21.05
C LEU A 31 11.28 -21.42 22.14
N SER A 32 12.55 -21.75 21.95
CA SER A 32 13.39 -22.44 22.94
C SER A 32 13.54 -21.62 24.21
N LEU A 33 13.76 -20.31 24.11
CA LEU A 33 13.85 -19.41 25.22
C LEU A 33 12.55 -19.36 26.05
N LEU A 34 11.40 -19.16 25.35
CA LEU A 34 10.09 -19.10 26.00
C LEU A 34 9.72 -20.44 26.65
N PHE A 35 10.06 -21.55 26.00
CA PHE A 35 9.87 -22.89 26.55
C PHE A 35 10.69 -23.10 27.82
N SER A 36 12.02 -22.88 27.81
CA SER A 36 12.89 -23.06 28.94
C SER A 36 12.46 -22.19 30.14
N ALA A 37 12.17 -20.92 29.88
CA ALA A 37 11.67 -20.01 30.91
C ALA A 37 10.34 -20.48 31.51
N THR A 38 9.45 -21.06 30.70
CA THR A 38 8.17 -21.60 31.15
C THR A 38 8.37 -22.83 32.06
N ILE A 39 9.25 -23.76 31.66
CA ILE A 39 9.57 -24.96 32.43
C ILE A 39 10.24 -24.61 33.80
N GLU A 40 11.07 -23.57 33.77
CA GLU A 40 11.78 -23.09 34.97
C GLU A 40 10.94 -22.15 35.86
N GLY A 41 9.72 -21.83 35.44
CA GLY A 41 8.82 -20.88 36.13
C GLY A 41 9.29 -19.43 36.09
N ARG A 42 10.24 -19.08 35.23
CA ARG A 42 10.75 -17.71 35.07
C ARG A 42 9.75 -16.84 34.29
N LYS A 43 9.45 -15.65 34.78
CA LYS A 43 8.65 -14.65 34.07
C LYS A 43 9.57 -13.78 33.21
N LEU A 44 9.40 -13.85 31.91
CA LEU A 44 10.14 -13.02 30.95
C LEU A 44 9.44 -11.68 30.74
N LYS A 45 10.22 -10.61 30.71
CA LYS A 45 9.80 -9.27 30.24
C LYS A 45 10.32 -9.04 28.82
N GLU A 46 9.71 -8.11 28.11
CA GLU A 46 10.06 -7.77 26.75
C GLU A 46 11.53 -7.39 26.58
N ALA A 47 12.05 -6.57 27.51
CA ALA A 47 13.45 -6.17 27.52
C ALA A 47 14.41 -7.37 27.70
N THR A 48 14.05 -8.33 28.56
CA THR A 48 14.85 -9.55 28.79
C THR A 48 14.90 -10.41 27.52
N ILE A 49 13.75 -10.62 26.87
CA ILE A 49 13.68 -11.37 25.63
C ILE A 49 14.51 -10.67 24.54
N GLY A 50 14.40 -9.34 24.45
CA GLY A 50 15.13 -8.56 23.46
C GLY A 50 16.65 -8.67 23.64
N SER A 51 17.14 -8.56 24.85
CA SER A 51 18.59 -8.70 25.13
C SER A 51 19.10 -10.13 24.93
N GLU A 52 18.33 -11.17 25.25
CA GLU A 52 18.74 -12.56 25.02
C GLU A 52 18.73 -12.97 23.56
N ILE A 53 17.80 -12.43 22.75
CA ILE A 53 17.68 -12.77 21.32
C ILE A 53 18.60 -11.92 20.44
N PHE A 54 18.74 -10.63 20.75
CA PHE A 54 19.42 -9.66 19.87
C PHE A 54 20.75 -9.15 20.45
N GLY A 55 21.09 -9.56 21.70
CA GLY A 55 22.35 -9.21 22.34
C GLY A 55 22.54 -7.70 22.51
N ASN A 56 23.79 -7.27 22.39
CA ASN A 56 24.19 -5.86 22.59
C ASN A 56 23.59 -4.88 21.55
N SER A 57 22.96 -5.37 20.49
CA SER A 57 22.29 -4.53 19.49
C SER A 57 20.84 -4.16 19.86
N TYR A 58 20.34 -4.66 20.98
CA TYR A 58 18.97 -4.38 21.44
C TYR A 58 18.92 -3.20 22.38
N ASP A 59 18.22 -2.14 21.96
CA ASP A 59 17.92 -0.97 22.79
C ASP A 59 16.41 -0.99 23.12
N PRO A 60 16.01 -1.16 24.38
CA PRO A 60 14.59 -1.23 24.76
C PRO A 60 13.78 0.02 24.39
N VAL A 61 14.44 1.19 24.31
CA VAL A 61 13.77 2.45 23.98
C VAL A 61 13.55 2.62 22.49
N LYS A 62 14.55 2.22 21.68
CA LYS A 62 14.49 2.35 20.21
C LYS A 62 13.77 1.17 19.53
N ASN A 63 13.71 0.00 20.19
CA ASN A 63 13.16 -1.23 19.65
C ASN A 63 11.88 -1.69 20.37
N ASP A 64 11.08 -0.76 20.88
CA ASP A 64 9.90 -1.00 21.73
C ASP A 64 8.91 -2.05 21.18
N ASN A 65 8.75 -2.16 19.86
CA ASN A 65 7.84 -3.13 19.24
C ASN A 65 8.50 -4.38 18.67
N LYS A 66 9.84 -4.45 18.65
CA LYS A 66 10.56 -5.52 17.94
C LYS A 66 10.21 -6.92 18.51
N VAL A 67 10.28 -7.10 19.81
CA VAL A 67 9.95 -8.37 20.45
C VAL A 67 8.50 -8.78 20.22
N ARG A 68 7.55 -7.83 20.29
CA ARG A 68 6.12 -8.10 20.03
C ARG A 68 5.88 -8.63 18.62
N VAL A 69 6.55 -8.05 17.63
CA VAL A 69 6.47 -8.50 16.23
C VAL A 69 7.00 -9.93 16.09
N TYR A 70 8.15 -10.24 16.70
CA TYR A 70 8.71 -11.60 16.63
C TYR A 70 7.83 -12.61 17.35
N VAL A 71 7.28 -12.30 18.52
CA VAL A 71 6.35 -13.19 19.24
C VAL A 71 5.03 -13.34 18.47
N HIS A 72 4.56 -12.31 17.78
CA HIS A 72 3.40 -12.41 16.89
C HIS A 72 3.67 -13.38 15.73
N ASN A 73 4.81 -13.26 15.07
CA ASN A 73 5.22 -14.14 13.98
C ASN A 73 5.43 -15.58 14.48
N LEU A 74 5.97 -15.75 15.69
CA LEU A 74 6.10 -17.07 16.31
C LEU A 74 4.73 -17.74 16.53
N ARG A 75 3.71 -16.99 16.97
CA ARG A 75 2.34 -17.52 17.10
C ARG A 75 1.78 -18.00 15.77
N LYS A 76 1.98 -17.20 14.70
CA LYS A 76 1.56 -17.59 13.34
C LYS A 76 2.25 -18.88 12.87
N LYS A 77 3.56 -18.99 13.11
CA LYS A 77 4.32 -20.19 12.76
C LYS A 77 3.87 -21.43 13.56
N LEU A 78 3.57 -21.28 14.83
CA LEU A 78 3.01 -22.37 15.64
C LEU A 78 1.63 -22.79 15.13
N SER A 79 0.76 -21.85 14.75
CA SER A 79 -0.54 -22.15 14.14
C SER A 79 -0.37 -22.92 12.83
N ALA A 80 0.47 -22.43 11.93
CA ALA A 80 0.75 -23.08 10.66
C ALA A 80 1.32 -24.49 10.83
N TYR A 81 2.22 -24.68 11.81
CA TYR A 81 2.74 -26.00 12.15
C TYR A 81 1.63 -26.98 12.56
N TYR A 82 0.71 -26.57 13.44
CA TYR A 82 -0.39 -27.43 13.88
C TYR A 82 -1.50 -27.61 12.81
N GLU A 83 -1.57 -26.75 11.82
CA GLU A 83 -2.44 -26.89 10.65
C GLU A 83 -1.86 -27.85 9.60
N THR A 84 -0.55 -28.12 9.64
CA THR A 84 0.15 -28.96 8.65
C THR A 84 0.81 -30.19 9.32
N GLU A 85 2.07 -30.05 9.72
CA GLU A 85 2.90 -31.17 10.20
C GLU A 85 2.49 -31.69 11.59
N GLY A 86 1.99 -30.77 12.44
CA GLY A 86 1.65 -31.05 13.84
C GLY A 86 0.20 -31.47 14.10
N GLN A 87 -0.63 -31.75 13.07
CA GLN A 87 -2.06 -32.06 13.20
C GLN A 87 -2.37 -33.23 14.14
N ASN A 88 -1.45 -34.20 14.23
CA ASN A 88 -1.62 -35.40 15.06
C ASN A 88 -0.84 -35.33 16.37
N ASP A 89 -0.32 -34.17 16.74
CA ASP A 89 0.44 -34.01 17.97
C ASP A 89 -0.47 -34.12 19.18
N LYS A 90 0.04 -34.83 20.21
CA LYS A 90 -0.70 -35.04 21.47
C LYS A 90 -0.64 -33.85 22.40
N VAL A 91 0.32 -32.94 22.18
CA VAL A 91 0.52 -31.74 22.99
C VAL A 91 0.64 -30.54 22.05
N ILE A 92 -0.17 -29.54 22.30
CA ILE A 92 -0.13 -28.27 21.55
C ILE A 92 0.57 -27.21 22.41
N PHE A 93 1.57 -26.55 21.81
CA PHE A 93 2.22 -25.37 22.37
C PHE A 93 1.49 -24.11 21.92
N GLN A 94 1.02 -23.32 22.85
CA GLN A 94 0.29 -22.09 22.58
C GLN A 94 0.94 -20.93 23.35
N ILE A 95 0.99 -19.75 22.72
CA ILE A 95 1.42 -18.51 23.35
C ILE A 95 0.26 -17.51 23.26
N GLU A 96 -0.32 -17.14 24.40
CA GLU A 96 -1.45 -16.21 24.45
C GLU A 96 -1.04 -14.78 24.07
N LYS A 97 -2.01 -14.00 23.58
CA LYS A 97 -1.78 -12.57 23.29
C LYS A 97 -1.42 -11.84 24.59
N GLY A 98 -0.36 -11.02 24.52
CA GLY A 98 0.12 -10.25 25.67
C GLY A 98 0.96 -11.05 26.68
N GLN A 99 1.22 -12.33 26.43
CA GLN A 99 2.05 -13.17 27.31
C GLN A 99 3.31 -13.69 26.59
N TYR A 100 4.37 -13.92 27.38
CA TYR A 100 5.66 -14.42 26.93
C TYR A 100 5.99 -15.77 27.63
N ARG A 101 4.98 -16.67 27.64
CA ARG A 101 5.11 -18.05 28.15
C ARG A 101 4.41 -19.00 27.19
N VAL A 102 4.89 -20.26 27.22
CA VAL A 102 4.27 -21.36 26.46
C VAL A 102 3.25 -22.06 27.36
N ILE A 103 2.05 -22.23 26.85
CA ILE A 103 1.01 -23.05 27.49
C ILE A 103 0.97 -24.37 26.76
N PHE A 104 1.00 -25.48 27.53
CA PHE A 104 0.92 -26.83 27.01
C PHE A 104 -0.51 -27.35 27.17
N LYS A 105 -1.13 -27.74 26.04
CA LYS A 105 -2.48 -28.32 26.04
C LYS A 105 -2.42 -29.75 25.54
N ASP A 106 -2.87 -30.71 26.34
CA ASP A 106 -3.08 -32.08 25.90
C ASP A 106 -4.31 -32.14 24.99
N VAL A 107 -4.17 -32.77 23.82
CA VAL A 107 -5.27 -33.01 22.91
C VAL A 107 -5.96 -34.33 23.28
N GLU A 108 -7.06 -34.24 24.02
CA GLU A 108 -7.94 -35.39 24.19
C GLU A 108 -8.58 -35.72 22.83
N LYS A 109 -8.44 -36.98 22.38
CA LYS A 109 -9.13 -37.46 21.20
C LYS A 109 -10.65 -37.39 21.45
N LYS A 110 -11.33 -36.36 20.96
CA LYS A 110 -12.79 -36.37 20.85
C LYS A 110 -13.18 -37.57 20.00
N LYS A 111 -13.89 -38.53 20.58
CA LYS A 111 -14.52 -39.63 19.83
C LYS A 111 -15.41 -39.00 18.75
N SER A 112 -15.10 -39.28 17.48
CA SER A 112 -15.86 -38.82 16.33
C SER A 112 -17.31 -39.30 16.46
N LEU A 113 -18.25 -38.38 16.54
CA LEU A 113 -19.68 -38.63 16.52
C LEU A 113 -20.24 -38.95 15.10
N PHE A 114 -19.33 -38.98 14.10
CA PHE A 114 -19.70 -39.16 12.69
C PHE A 114 -19.45 -40.58 12.22
N SER A 115 -20.22 -41.58 12.72
CA SER A 115 -20.10 -42.97 12.27
C SER A 115 -21.30 -43.49 11.50
N LYS A 116 -22.18 -42.62 10.97
CA LYS A 116 -23.24 -43.00 10.06
C LYS A 116 -22.97 -42.49 8.64
N PRO A 117 -22.69 -43.35 7.65
CA PRO A 117 -22.31 -42.92 6.30
C PRO A 117 -23.34 -41.99 5.63
N GLY A 118 -24.63 -42.11 5.94
CA GLY A 118 -25.67 -41.23 5.42
C GLY A 118 -25.59 -39.78 5.94
N ILE A 119 -25.10 -39.55 7.17
CA ILE A 119 -24.93 -38.20 7.72
C ILE A 119 -23.73 -37.51 7.07
N VAL A 120 -22.66 -38.24 6.82
CA VAL A 120 -21.45 -37.71 6.15
C VAL A 120 -21.77 -37.33 4.71
N VAL A 121 -22.51 -38.16 3.99
CA VAL A 121 -22.96 -37.89 2.60
C VAL A 121 -23.90 -36.69 2.57
N GLY A 122 -24.87 -36.59 3.48
CA GLY A 122 -25.78 -35.45 3.59
C GLY A 122 -25.03 -34.14 3.89
N PHE A 123 -24.01 -34.16 4.75
CA PHE A 123 -23.20 -33.00 5.08
C PHE A 123 -22.29 -32.58 3.90
N LEU A 124 -21.73 -33.55 3.14
CA LEU A 124 -20.97 -33.27 1.92
C LEU A 124 -21.85 -32.68 0.81
N VAL A 125 -23.07 -33.15 0.65
CA VAL A 125 -24.05 -32.57 -0.31
C VAL A 125 -24.42 -31.14 0.12
N LEU A 126 -24.62 -30.92 1.40
CA LEU A 126 -24.91 -29.57 1.93
C LEU A 126 -23.74 -28.58 1.75
N ILE A 127 -22.51 -29.04 2.01
CA ILE A 127 -21.29 -28.25 1.76
C ILE A 127 -21.15 -27.97 0.26
N LEU A 128 -21.35 -28.97 -0.60
CA LEU A 128 -21.30 -28.80 -2.05
C LEU A 128 -22.37 -27.79 -2.51
N PHE A 129 -23.59 -27.88 -1.97
CA PHE A 129 -24.65 -26.93 -2.24
C PHE A 129 -24.27 -25.51 -1.82
N PHE A 130 -23.68 -25.32 -0.63
CA PHE A 130 -23.20 -24.00 -0.18
C PHE A 130 -22.02 -23.50 -1.00
N ILE A 131 -21.11 -24.39 -1.43
CA ILE A 131 -20.00 -24.04 -2.33
C ILE A 131 -20.56 -23.60 -3.69
N VAL A 132 -21.47 -24.37 -4.26
CA VAL A 132 -22.10 -24.04 -5.56
C VAL A 132 -22.94 -22.76 -5.42
N ALA A 133 -23.73 -22.61 -4.36
CA ALA A 133 -24.45 -21.38 -4.08
C ALA A 133 -23.49 -20.20 -3.90
N PHE A 134 -22.41 -20.35 -3.12
CA PHE A 134 -21.39 -19.32 -2.95
C PHE A 134 -20.73 -18.96 -4.29
N LEU A 135 -20.40 -19.93 -5.15
CA LEU A 135 -19.85 -19.68 -6.48
C LEU A 135 -20.85 -19.03 -7.44
N LEU A 136 -22.14 -19.40 -7.36
CA LEU A 136 -23.21 -18.82 -8.18
C LEU A 136 -23.64 -17.42 -7.70
N PHE A 137 -23.57 -17.15 -6.40
CA PHE A 137 -23.92 -15.88 -5.81
C PHE A 137 -22.69 -15.01 -5.48
N ARG A 138 -21.48 -15.52 -5.70
CA ARG A 138 -20.28 -14.71 -5.68
C ARG A 138 -20.38 -13.73 -6.83
N LYS A 139 -20.89 -12.54 -6.52
CA LYS A 139 -20.67 -11.40 -7.41
C LYS A 139 -19.15 -11.29 -7.53
N GLU A 140 -18.62 -11.59 -8.71
CA GLU A 140 -17.25 -11.16 -9.01
C GLU A 140 -17.24 -9.66 -8.68
N PRO A 141 -16.32 -9.18 -7.85
CA PRO A 141 -16.22 -7.75 -7.65
C PRO A 141 -15.96 -7.15 -9.03
N SER A 142 -16.99 -6.55 -9.63
CA SER A 142 -16.82 -5.80 -10.85
C SER A 142 -15.98 -4.58 -10.50
N SER A 143 -14.69 -4.72 -10.58
CA SER A 143 -13.77 -3.61 -10.39
C SER A 143 -13.62 -2.89 -11.72
N ASP A 144 -14.65 -2.17 -12.10
CA ASP A 144 -14.65 -1.44 -13.38
C ASP A 144 -13.61 -0.32 -13.44
N PHE A 145 -12.93 -0.04 -12.31
CA PHE A 145 -11.88 0.99 -12.27
C PHE A 145 -10.75 0.72 -13.26
N TRP A 146 -10.30 -0.54 -13.34
CA TRP A 146 -9.19 -0.95 -14.20
C TRP A 146 -9.62 -1.73 -15.43
N GLU A 147 -10.93 -1.90 -15.66
CA GLU A 147 -11.47 -2.77 -16.72
C GLU A 147 -10.88 -2.47 -18.10
N GLY A 148 -10.89 -1.21 -18.53
CA GLY A 148 -10.35 -0.83 -19.84
C GLY A 148 -8.83 -1.01 -19.97
N PHE A 149 -8.10 -1.07 -18.85
CA PHE A 149 -6.68 -1.46 -18.85
C PHE A 149 -6.50 -2.98 -18.98
N LEU A 150 -7.46 -3.76 -18.48
CA LEU A 150 -7.41 -5.22 -18.50
C LEU A 150 -7.87 -5.81 -19.86
N GLU A 151 -8.55 -5.04 -20.68
CA GLU A 151 -9.04 -5.48 -22.01
C GLU A 151 -7.92 -5.61 -23.07
N GLU A 152 -6.66 -5.30 -22.74
CA GLU A 152 -5.49 -5.38 -23.64
C GLU A 152 -5.62 -4.66 -25.00
N LYS A 153 -6.58 -3.74 -25.13
CA LYS A 153 -6.76 -2.97 -26.35
C LYS A 153 -5.62 -1.99 -26.62
N PHE A 154 -5.02 -1.50 -25.56
CA PHE A 154 -4.01 -0.45 -25.59
C PHE A 154 -2.80 -0.83 -24.74
N SER A 155 -1.61 -0.40 -25.17
CA SER A 155 -0.43 -0.43 -24.31
C SER A 155 -0.65 0.45 -23.08
N ILE A 156 -0.14 0.03 -21.93
CA ILE A 156 -0.25 0.78 -20.68
C ILE A 156 1.02 1.58 -20.46
N THR A 157 0.89 2.85 -20.18
CA THR A 157 2.00 3.70 -19.75
C THR A 157 1.70 4.24 -18.34
N VAL A 158 2.63 4.05 -17.42
CA VAL A 158 2.61 4.66 -16.09
C VAL A 158 3.58 5.84 -16.08
N LEU A 159 3.06 7.03 -15.88
CA LEU A 159 3.85 8.26 -15.75
C LEU A 159 4.01 8.64 -14.29
N ILE A 160 5.25 8.76 -13.86
CA ILE A 160 5.58 9.32 -12.54
C ILE A 160 5.89 10.81 -12.69
N GLY A 161 5.15 11.63 -11.95
CA GLY A 161 5.42 13.06 -11.88
C GLY A 161 6.76 13.35 -11.22
N ASP A 162 7.66 13.91 -11.98
CA ASP A 162 9.01 14.25 -11.59
C ASP A 162 9.20 15.78 -11.47
N HIS A 163 10.16 16.18 -10.66
CA HIS A 163 10.38 17.55 -10.31
C HIS A 163 11.44 18.20 -11.19
N PHE A 164 11.08 19.35 -11.76
CA PHE A 164 12.03 20.24 -12.41
C PHE A 164 13.02 20.81 -11.40
N THR A 165 14.29 20.79 -11.72
CA THR A 165 15.38 21.30 -10.87
C THR A 165 16.29 22.21 -11.67
N ILE A 166 17.03 23.05 -10.97
CA ILE A 166 17.89 24.07 -11.52
C ILE A 166 19.29 23.86 -10.98
N GLU A 167 20.28 23.97 -11.85
CA GLU A 167 21.68 24.05 -11.45
C GLU A 167 22.13 25.49 -11.38
N SER A 168 22.84 25.84 -10.30
CA SER A 168 23.38 27.16 -10.09
C SER A 168 24.55 27.17 -9.12
N ASN A 169 25.21 28.31 -9.03
CA ASN A 169 26.15 28.59 -7.96
C ASN A 169 25.40 28.65 -6.62
N LEU A 170 25.86 27.84 -5.67
CA LEU A 170 25.28 27.81 -4.33
C LEU A 170 25.83 28.92 -3.46
N PRO A 171 25.08 29.40 -2.45
CA PRO A 171 25.57 30.40 -1.47
C PRO A 171 26.82 29.94 -0.72
N THR A 172 27.08 28.64 -0.68
CA THR A 172 28.28 28.03 -0.08
C THR A 172 29.53 28.11 -0.96
N GLY A 173 29.43 28.70 -2.16
CA GLY A 173 30.53 28.84 -3.13
C GLY A 173 30.74 27.61 -4.04
N GLY A 174 29.92 26.56 -3.92
CA GLY A 174 29.91 25.41 -4.83
C GLY A 174 28.86 25.59 -5.94
N PHE A 175 28.94 24.69 -6.96
CA PHE A 175 27.91 24.53 -7.98
C PHE A 175 27.04 23.34 -7.60
N GLY A 176 25.73 23.44 -7.74
CA GLY A 176 24.83 22.35 -7.36
C GLY A 176 23.42 22.53 -7.84
N THR A 177 22.62 21.51 -7.60
CA THR A 177 21.21 21.47 -7.96
C THR A 177 20.33 21.92 -6.81
N PHE A 178 19.33 22.74 -7.10
CA PHE A 178 18.30 23.10 -6.15
C PHE A 178 16.91 23.03 -6.77
N ARG A 179 15.89 23.01 -5.93
CA ARG A 179 14.49 23.02 -6.28
C ARG A 179 13.83 24.33 -5.88
N ASP A 180 13.36 25.08 -6.86
CA ASP A 180 12.46 26.20 -6.64
C ASP A 180 11.03 25.73 -6.87
N PHE A 181 10.15 25.86 -5.86
CA PHE A 181 8.76 25.40 -5.94
C PHE A 181 7.87 26.25 -6.85
N SER A 182 8.33 27.44 -7.23
CA SER A 182 7.62 28.30 -8.19
C SER A 182 7.95 27.96 -9.66
N ILE A 183 9.05 27.22 -9.90
CA ILE A 183 9.53 26.87 -11.23
C ILE A 183 9.37 25.35 -11.42
N ASN A 184 8.37 24.95 -12.19
CA ASN A 184 7.97 23.53 -12.32
C ASN A 184 8.16 22.98 -13.73
N SER A 185 8.59 23.83 -14.68
CA SER A 185 8.80 23.47 -16.08
C SER A 185 9.88 24.36 -16.71
N GLU A 186 10.38 23.95 -17.87
CA GLU A 186 11.26 24.80 -18.70
C GLU A 186 10.58 26.13 -19.10
N GLN A 187 9.26 26.11 -19.26
CA GLN A 187 8.50 27.32 -19.57
C GLN A 187 8.52 28.27 -18.37
N ASP A 188 8.25 27.80 -17.15
CA ASP A 188 8.32 28.60 -15.93
C ASP A 188 9.73 29.15 -15.75
N PHE A 189 10.75 28.31 -15.98
CA PHE A 189 12.14 28.73 -15.90
C PHE A 189 12.49 29.82 -16.91
N SER A 190 12.06 29.68 -18.15
CA SER A 190 12.24 30.70 -19.19
C SER A 190 11.56 32.02 -18.83
N GLN A 191 10.34 31.95 -18.28
CA GLN A 191 9.62 33.12 -17.81
C GLN A 191 10.33 33.78 -16.60
N HIS A 192 10.86 32.98 -15.68
CA HIS A 192 11.63 33.47 -14.55
C HIS A 192 12.88 34.22 -15.03
N LEU A 193 13.64 33.68 -15.99
CA LEU A 193 14.82 34.37 -16.54
C LEU A 193 14.48 35.64 -17.34
N GLN A 194 13.30 35.71 -17.96
CA GLN A 194 12.85 36.99 -18.56
C GLN A 194 12.59 38.09 -17.52
N GLN A 195 12.12 37.70 -16.34
CA GLN A 195 11.91 38.63 -15.22
C GLN A 195 13.18 38.93 -14.44
N HIS A 196 14.17 38.01 -14.50
CA HIS A 196 15.45 38.09 -13.76
C HIS A 196 16.64 37.82 -14.70
N PRO A 197 16.88 38.70 -15.72
CA PRO A 197 17.91 38.48 -16.73
C PRO A 197 19.34 38.40 -16.16
N GLU A 198 19.57 39.00 -15.00
CA GLU A 198 20.85 38.93 -14.25
C GLU A 198 21.20 37.50 -13.80
N GLN A 199 20.23 36.60 -13.69
CA GLN A 199 20.42 35.23 -13.28
C GLN A 199 20.70 34.28 -14.46
N ALA A 200 20.48 34.71 -15.69
CA ALA A 200 20.59 33.87 -16.89
C ALA A 200 21.99 33.25 -17.11
N SER A 201 23.04 33.93 -16.65
CA SER A 201 24.42 33.41 -16.71
C SER A 201 24.81 32.48 -15.57
N GLN A 202 23.94 32.32 -14.56
CA GLN A 202 24.23 31.60 -13.32
C GLN A 202 23.36 30.36 -13.13
N MET A 203 22.27 30.24 -13.88
CA MET A 203 21.26 29.21 -13.70
C MET A 203 21.02 28.47 -15.01
N VAL A 204 20.97 27.15 -14.97
CA VAL A 204 20.59 26.30 -16.11
C VAL A 204 19.63 25.22 -15.65
N PRO A 205 18.75 24.73 -16.53
CA PRO A 205 17.93 23.54 -16.23
C PRO A 205 18.81 22.36 -15.91
N ASN A 206 18.50 21.63 -14.86
CA ASN A 206 19.19 20.37 -14.59
C ASN A 206 18.66 19.29 -15.53
N GLN A 207 19.58 18.48 -16.06
CA GLN A 207 19.25 17.33 -16.91
C GLN A 207 18.68 16.13 -16.14
N TYR A 208 18.84 16.11 -14.81
CA TYR A 208 18.41 15.01 -13.95
C TYR A 208 17.23 15.45 -13.07
N PRO A 209 15.98 15.18 -13.50
CA PRO A 209 14.84 15.37 -12.64
C PRO A 209 14.87 14.36 -11.49
N TYR A 210 14.12 14.61 -10.42
CA TYR A 210 13.99 13.65 -9.34
C TYR A 210 12.53 13.37 -9.00
N VAL A 211 12.28 12.18 -8.49
CA VAL A 211 10.97 11.76 -7.98
C VAL A 211 11.00 11.65 -6.46
N THR A 212 9.88 11.94 -5.83
CA THR A 212 9.73 11.71 -4.39
C THR A 212 9.41 10.23 -4.12
N LYS A 213 9.30 9.84 -2.83
CA LYS A 213 9.04 8.44 -2.46
C LYS A 213 7.73 7.88 -3.04
N MET A 214 6.77 8.73 -3.42
CA MET A 214 5.52 8.26 -4.06
C MET A 214 5.80 7.49 -5.36
N GLY A 215 6.79 7.90 -6.15
CA GLY A 215 7.13 7.25 -7.41
C GLY A 215 7.45 5.77 -7.24
N PRO A 216 8.52 5.39 -6.51
CA PRO A 216 8.87 3.98 -6.33
C PRO A 216 7.82 3.16 -5.57
N TYR A 217 7.09 3.76 -4.62
CA TYR A 217 6.02 3.06 -3.91
C TYR A 217 4.84 2.76 -4.82
N SER A 218 4.39 3.73 -5.61
CA SER A 218 3.27 3.55 -6.53
C SER A 218 3.63 2.64 -7.69
N ALA A 219 4.81 2.77 -8.26
CA ALA A 219 5.31 1.86 -9.30
C ALA A 219 5.31 0.41 -8.83
N LYS A 220 5.75 0.16 -7.58
CA LYS A 220 5.69 -1.18 -6.98
C LYS A 220 4.27 -1.70 -6.85
N MET A 221 3.32 -0.89 -6.35
CA MET A 221 1.93 -1.32 -6.15
C MET A 221 1.24 -1.60 -7.49
N LEU A 222 1.43 -0.73 -8.48
CA LEU A 222 0.91 -0.93 -9.84
C LEU A 222 1.54 -2.14 -10.52
N SER A 223 2.86 -2.37 -10.35
CA SER A 223 3.53 -3.57 -10.89
C SER A 223 2.97 -4.87 -10.31
N LEU A 224 2.66 -4.88 -9.02
CA LEU A 224 2.03 -6.04 -8.39
C LEU A 224 0.62 -6.24 -8.91
N TYR A 225 -0.17 -5.16 -9.00
CA TYR A 225 -1.55 -5.23 -9.47
C TYR A 225 -1.64 -5.72 -10.92
N PHE A 226 -0.92 -5.08 -11.85
CA PHE A 226 -0.94 -5.47 -13.26
C PHE A 226 -0.27 -6.82 -13.49
N GLY A 227 0.78 -7.15 -12.72
CA GLY A 227 1.44 -8.46 -12.77
C GLY A 227 0.52 -9.61 -12.34
N ASP A 228 -0.35 -9.42 -11.36
CA ASP A 228 -1.38 -10.39 -10.97
C ASP A 228 -2.41 -10.65 -12.09
N HIS A 229 -2.50 -9.75 -13.07
CA HIS A 229 -3.33 -9.87 -14.27
C HIS A 229 -2.52 -10.21 -15.53
N GLU A 230 -1.25 -10.62 -15.38
CA GLU A 230 -0.33 -10.97 -16.48
C GLU A 230 -0.07 -9.80 -17.45
N LEU A 231 -0.29 -8.55 -17.01
CA LEU A 231 -0.06 -7.34 -17.78
C LEU A 231 1.25 -6.66 -17.39
N SER A 232 1.84 -5.97 -18.37
CA SER A 232 3.00 -5.11 -18.18
C SER A 232 2.69 -3.68 -18.61
N PHE A 233 3.51 -2.74 -18.16
CA PHE A 233 3.41 -1.34 -18.55
C PHE A 233 4.79 -0.72 -18.76
N ASP A 234 4.84 0.34 -19.57
CA ASP A 234 6.01 1.20 -19.68
C ASP A 234 6.01 2.20 -18.52
N LEU A 235 7.13 2.29 -17.80
CA LEU A 235 7.32 3.26 -16.72
C LEU A 235 8.19 4.41 -17.20
N LEU A 236 7.64 5.62 -17.23
CA LEU A 236 8.33 6.82 -17.69
C LEU A 236 8.18 7.97 -16.67
N LEU A 237 9.11 8.91 -16.70
CA LEU A 237 8.94 10.19 -16.04
C LEU A 237 8.07 11.11 -16.90
N ASN A 238 7.28 11.96 -16.24
CA ASN A 238 6.36 12.85 -16.96
C ASN A 238 7.10 13.84 -17.87
N SER A 239 8.31 14.26 -17.50
CA SER A 239 9.18 15.12 -18.32
C SER A 239 9.71 14.44 -19.59
N GLU A 240 9.83 13.13 -19.59
CA GLU A 240 10.35 12.32 -20.72
C GLU A 240 9.24 11.89 -21.68
N TRP A 241 7.98 12.02 -21.27
CA TRP A 241 6.85 11.51 -22.02
C TRP A 241 6.48 12.41 -23.21
N ASP A 242 6.34 11.80 -24.37
CA ASP A 242 5.81 12.47 -25.56
C ASP A 242 4.29 12.61 -25.49
N LYS A 243 3.81 13.84 -25.36
CA LYS A 243 2.39 14.20 -25.23
C LYS A 243 1.51 13.69 -26.38
N SER A 244 2.08 13.49 -27.58
CA SER A 244 1.34 12.95 -28.73
C SER A 244 0.87 11.52 -28.49
N LYS A 245 1.54 10.78 -27.60
CA LYS A 245 1.20 9.39 -27.24
C LYS A 245 -0.08 9.26 -26.42
N ILE A 246 -0.69 10.35 -25.98
CA ILE A 246 -2.00 10.31 -25.29
C ILE A 246 -3.09 9.64 -26.15
N ASN A 247 -2.90 9.61 -27.46
CA ASN A 247 -3.81 9.01 -28.42
C ASN A 247 -3.47 7.54 -28.77
N THR A 248 -2.47 6.93 -28.14
CA THR A 248 -1.97 5.61 -28.57
C THR A 248 -2.02 4.53 -27.51
N GLY A 249 -2.20 4.89 -26.25
CA GLY A 249 -2.19 3.95 -25.12
C GLY A 249 -3.03 4.43 -23.96
N SER A 250 -3.34 3.51 -23.04
CA SER A 250 -3.95 3.84 -21.76
C SER A 250 -2.90 4.38 -20.80
N LEU A 251 -3.29 5.34 -19.97
CA LEU A 251 -2.37 6.14 -19.18
C LEU A 251 -2.71 6.10 -17.69
N VAL A 252 -1.74 5.82 -16.84
CA VAL A 252 -1.82 6.03 -15.40
C VAL A 252 -0.84 7.13 -15.02
N TYR A 253 -1.32 8.26 -14.55
CA TYR A 253 -0.46 9.31 -14.00
C TYR A 253 -0.46 9.25 -12.47
N VAL A 254 0.73 9.29 -11.90
CA VAL A 254 0.98 9.31 -10.45
C VAL A 254 1.88 10.48 -10.12
N GLY A 255 1.33 11.52 -9.48
CA GLY A 255 2.15 12.70 -9.27
C GLY A 255 1.53 13.77 -8.38
N GLN A 256 2.33 14.79 -8.12
CA GLN A 256 1.88 16.00 -7.44
C GLN A 256 1.26 16.97 -8.45
N PHE A 257 0.37 17.86 -7.98
CA PHE A 257 -0.25 18.88 -8.84
C PHE A 257 0.77 19.73 -9.62
N LYS A 258 1.90 20.02 -9.00
CA LYS A 258 3.00 20.81 -9.61
C LYS A 258 3.83 20.05 -10.64
N THR A 259 3.66 18.73 -10.72
CA THR A 259 4.39 17.89 -11.70
C THR A 259 3.53 17.40 -12.85
N MET A 260 2.26 17.85 -12.94
CA MET A 260 1.31 17.42 -13.99
C MET A 260 1.71 17.88 -15.39
N GLY A 261 2.37 19.03 -15.51
CA GLY A 261 2.68 19.62 -16.81
C GLY A 261 1.46 19.73 -17.71
N PHE A 262 1.54 19.19 -18.92
CA PHE A 262 0.44 19.16 -19.90
C PHE A 262 -0.82 18.44 -19.39
N LEU A 263 -0.67 17.42 -18.55
CA LEU A 263 -1.80 16.63 -18.02
C LEU A 263 -2.72 17.45 -17.12
N LYS A 264 -2.27 18.61 -16.64
CA LYS A 264 -3.13 19.56 -15.93
C LYS A 264 -4.25 20.07 -16.81
N ASN A 265 -3.95 20.45 -18.06
CA ASN A 265 -4.96 20.90 -19.00
C ASN A 265 -5.91 19.75 -19.36
N VAL A 266 -5.38 18.55 -19.60
CA VAL A 266 -6.20 17.35 -19.85
C VAL A 266 -7.22 17.13 -18.74
N PHE A 267 -6.79 17.23 -17.47
CA PHE A 267 -7.67 17.08 -16.32
C PHE A 267 -8.71 18.22 -16.23
N THR A 268 -8.28 19.47 -16.34
CA THR A 268 -9.19 20.64 -16.17
C THR A 268 -10.15 20.82 -17.34
N ASP A 269 -9.77 20.42 -18.55
CA ASP A 269 -10.67 20.41 -19.72
C ASP A 269 -11.74 19.32 -19.58
N TYR A 270 -11.37 18.19 -18.96
CA TYR A 270 -12.30 17.09 -18.71
C TYR A 270 -13.23 17.37 -17.51
N PHE A 271 -12.68 17.91 -16.41
CA PHE A 271 -13.41 18.31 -15.20
C PHE A 271 -13.32 19.84 -14.98
N PRO A 272 -14.08 20.66 -15.75
CA PRO A 272 -13.95 22.11 -15.72
C PRO A 272 -14.45 22.77 -14.42
N ASN A 273 -15.08 22.00 -13.57
CA ASN A 273 -15.44 22.42 -12.21
C ASN A 273 -14.25 22.45 -11.23
N TYR A 274 -13.09 21.94 -11.63
CA TYR A 274 -11.87 21.97 -10.82
C TYR A 274 -10.86 23.00 -11.34
N GLU A 275 -10.28 23.74 -10.41
CA GLU A 275 -9.14 24.63 -10.63
C GLU A 275 -8.04 24.28 -9.62
N ILE A 276 -6.81 24.10 -10.09
CA ILE A 276 -5.66 23.74 -9.27
C ILE A 276 -4.57 24.81 -9.43
N ILE A 277 -4.31 25.58 -8.38
CA ILE A 277 -3.29 26.65 -8.36
C ILE A 277 -2.43 26.50 -7.10
N GLY A 278 -1.12 26.33 -7.26
CA GLY A 278 -0.16 26.28 -6.16
C GLY A 278 -0.48 25.28 -5.06
N GLY A 279 -0.99 24.07 -5.42
CA GLY A 279 -1.40 23.04 -4.46
C GLY A 279 -2.77 23.28 -3.80
N LYS A 280 -3.44 24.38 -4.14
CA LYS A 280 -4.81 24.67 -3.73
C LYS A 280 -5.78 24.16 -4.78
N ILE A 281 -6.77 23.38 -4.35
CA ILE A 281 -7.86 22.90 -5.18
C ILE A 281 -9.07 23.79 -4.94
N THR A 282 -9.62 24.37 -5.99
CA THR A 282 -10.93 25.05 -5.95
C THR A 282 -11.89 24.21 -6.78
N ARG A 283 -12.99 23.77 -6.16
CA ARG A 283 -14.10 23.11 -6.84
C ARG A 283 -15.28 24.05 -6.89
N ARG A 284 -15.82 24.26 -8.07
CA ARG A 284 -17.04 25.02 -8.30
C ARG A 284 -18.24 24.09 -8.26
N ASP A 285 -19.22 24.38 -7.44
CA ASP A 285 -20.51 23.71 -7.51
C ASP A 285 -21.32 24.35 -8.65
N LEU A 286 -21.50 23.60 -9.72
CA LEU A 286 -22.21 24.08 -10.92
C LEU A 286 -23.69 24.33 -10.67
N THR A 287 -24.26 23.83 -9.56
CA THR A 287 -25.68 24.00 -9.21
C THR A 287 -25.92 25.27 -8.41
N ASN A 288 -25.05 25.57 -7.45
CA ASN A 288 -25.23 26.67 -6.48
C ASN A 288 -24.28 27.83 -6.73
N ASN A 289 -23.35 27.72 -7.67
CA ASN A 289 -22.27 28.66 -7.95
C ASN A 289 -21.35 28.95 -6.73
N ASP A 290 -21.36 28.04 -5.75
CA ASP A 290 -20.49 28.11 -4.58
C ASP A 290 -19.11 27.50 -4.89
N ASN A 291 -18.07 28.13 -4.37
CA ASN A 291 -16.70 27.63 -4.52
C ASN A 291 -16.23 27.01 -3.20
N GLU A 292 -15.88 25.73 -3.28
CA GLU A 292 -15.21 25.03 -2.18
C GLU A 292 -13.69 25.06 -2.41
N THR A 293 -12.96 25.32 -1.37
CA THR A 293 -11.49 25.36 -1.45
C THR A 293 -10.86 24.38 -0.50
N PHE A 294 -9.90 23.62 -1.02
CA PHE A 294 -9.16 22.60 -0.29
C PHE A 294 -7.67 22.89 -0.42
N GLN A 295 -6.98 22.93 0.69
CA GLN A 295 -5.54 23.18 0.72
C GLN A 295 -4.85 22.21 1.67
N SER A 296 -3.86 21.51 1.16
CA SER A 296 -3.04 20.58 1.94
C SER A 296 -2.20 21.33 2.97
N ARG A 297 -1.93 20.67 4.10
CA ARG A 297 -1.08 21.19 5.16
C ARG A 297 0.06 20.22 5.41
N SER A 298 1.27 20.73 5.31
CA SER A 298 2.49 20.00 5.61
C SER A 298 2.92 20.24 7.08
N GLY A 299 3.79 19.37 7.60
CA GLY A 299 4.28 19.43 8.98
C GLY A 299 4.30 18.04 9.61
N LYS A 300 4.33 17.95 10.94
CA LYS A 300 4.26 16.66 11.64
C LYS A 300 2.90 15.99 11.45
N GLN A 301 1.81 16.73 11.62
CA GLN A 301 0.48 16.33 11.20
C GLN A 301 0.25 16.85 9.78
N ILE A 302 0.07 15.93 8.84
CA ILE A 302 -0.18 16.23 7.44
C ILE A 302 -1.66 16.00 7.14
N VAL A 303 -2.25 16.96 6.43
CA VAL A 303 -3.53 16.79 5.75
C VAL A 303 -3.27 17.01 4.27
N ASP A 304 -3.56 16.01 3.46
CA ASP A 304 -3.35 16.03 2.02
C ASP A 304 -4.69 15.85 1.31
N TYR A 305 -4.98 16.71 0.36
CA TYR A 305 -6.14 16.57 -0.50
C TYR A 305 -5.71 15.95 -1.82
N THR A 306 -6.32 14.82 -2.14
CA THR A 306 -5.93 13.97 -3.26
C THR A 306 -7.11 13.78 -4.20
N ILE A 307 -6.88 13.95 -5.48
CA ILE A 307 -7.86 13.65 -6.52
C ILE A 307 -7.48 12.32 -7.17
N VAL A 308 -8.45 11.42 -7.25
CA VAL A 308 -8.39 10.26 -8.15
C VAL A 308 -9.38 10.51 -9.27
N ALA A 309 -8.89 10.55 -10.49
CA ALA A 309 -9.72 10.75 -11.67
C ALA A 309 -9.61 9.55 -12.61
N LYS A 310 -10.74 9.05 -13.07
CA LYS A 310 -10.87 8.13 -14.20
C LYS A 310 -11.59 8.86 -15.32
N MET A 311 -11.04 8.82 -16.51
CA MET A 311 -11.60 9.48 -17.69
C MET A 311 -11.22 8.75 -18.96
N HIS A 312 -12.00 8.92 -19.99
CA HIS A 312 -11.69 8.45 -21.34
C HIS A 312 -10.84 9.47 -22.10
N GLY A 313 -9.80 8.97 -22.73
CA GLY A 313 -8.96 9.77 -23.63
C GLY A 313 -9.54 9.92 -25.03
N PRO A 314 -8.84 10.65 -25.92
CA PRO A 314 -9.36 11.04 -27.24
C PRO A 314 -9.72 9.87 -28.16
N VAL A 315 -9.15 8.70 -27.99
CA VAL A 315 -9.40 7.48 -28.78
C VAL A 315 -10.16 6.41 -27.99
N ASN A 316 -10.86 6.83 -26.96
CA ASN A 316 -11.57 5.95 -26.02
C ASN A 316 -10.63 4.99 -25.27
N ASN A 317 -9.40 5.42 -25.05
CA ASN A 317 -8.44 4.80 -24.14
C ASN A 317 -8.66 5.30 -22.71
N ASP A 318 -8.28 4.51 -21.70
CA ASP A 318 -8.45 4.92 -20.31
C ASP A 318 -7.30 5.78 -19.81
N ILE A 319 -7.65 6.82 -19.07
CA ILE A 319 -6.71 7.68 -18.37
C ILE A 319 -7.10 7.71 -16.90
N VAL A 320 -6.18 7.28 -16.03
CA VAL A 320 -6.32 7.36 -14.58
C VAL A 320 -5.27 8.30 -14.03
N MET A 321 -5.67 9.18 -13.13
CA MET A 321 -4.76 10.13 -12.47
C MET A 321 -4.88 10.04 -10.95
N PHE A 322 -3.75 9.90 -10.28
CA PHE A 322 -3.58 10.02 -8.83
C PHE A 322 -2.81 11.30 -8.52
N LEU A 323 -3.50 12.31 -7.99
CA LEU A 323 -3.04 13.68 -7.89
C LEU A 323 -3.10 14.18 -6.45
N SER A 324 -2.04 14.74 -5.92
CA SER A 324 -2.07 15.43 -4.63
C SER A 324 -0.99 16.53 -4.52
N ASP A 325 -0.91 17.18 -3.37
CA ASP A 325 0.17 18.13 -3.09
C ASP A 325 1.36 17.45 -2.38
N ASN A 326 1.10 16.36 -1.62
CA ASN A 326 2.10 15.61 -0.88
C ASN A 326 2.10 14.12 -1.25
N ASP A 327 3.17 13.42 -0.90
CA ASP A 327 3.34 11.98 -1.19
C ASP A 327 2.28 11.09 -0.54
N ILE A 328 1.79 11.46 0.66
CA ILE A 328 0.93 10.57 1.46
C ILE A 328 -0.42 10.35 0.80
N GLY A 329 -0.94 11.36 0.12
CA GLY A 329 -2.21 11.29 -0.59
C GLY A 329 -2.12 10.33 -1.76
N VAL A 330 -1.15 10.54 -2.64
CA VAL A 330 -0.93 9.67 -3.81
C VAL A 330 -0.69 8.22 -3.39
N ILE A 331 0.25 7.98 -2.46
CA ILE A 331 0.58 6.62 -2.01
C ILE A 331 -0.67 5.92 -1.46
N ARG A 332 -1.46 6.62 -0.63
CA ARG A 332 -2.66 6.04 -0.04
C ARG A 332 -3.73 5.72 -1.08
N MET A 333 -3.89 6.58 -2.10
CA MET A 333 -4.87 6.34 -3.15
C MET A 333 -4.43 5.21 -4.08
N VAL A 334 -3.17 5.14 -4.49
CA VAL A 334 -2.68 4.02 -5.30
C VAL A 334 -2.84 2.70 -4.53
N GLU A 335 -2.49 2.67 -3.23
CA GLU A 335 -2.71 1.49 -2.38
C GLU A 335 -4.19 1.07 -2.34
N TYR A 336 -5.10 2.04 -2.17
CA TYR A 336 -6.54 1.79 -2.08
C TYR A 336 -7.12 1.30 -3.42
N PHE A 337 -6.74 1.92 -4.53
CA PHE A 337 -7.26 1.59 -5.85
C PHE A 337 -6.55 0.41 -6.53
N THR A 338 -5.49 -0.14 -5.95
CA THR A 338 -4.87 -1.42 -6.34
C THR A 338 -5.29 -2.58 -5.44
N ASP A 339 -6.07 -2.34 -4.40
CA ASP A 339 -6.69 -3.37 -3.56
C ASP A 339 -8.10 -3.71 -4.08
N LYS A 340 -8.29 -4.93 -4.57
CA LYS A 340 -9.53 -5.38 -5.24
C LYS A 340 -10.79 -5.20 -4.40
N ASP A 341 -10.70 -5.50 -3.10
CA ASP A 341 -11.86 -5.41 -2.21
C ASP A 341 -12.24 -3.96 -1.94
N SER A 342 -11.24 -3.09 -1.78
CA SER A 342 -11.41 -1.64 -1.60
C SER A 342 -12.07 -0.98 -2.80
N VAL A 343 -11.59 -1.32 -4.02
CA VAL A 343 -12.13 -0.80 -5.28
C VAL A 343 -13.57 -1.25 -5.47
N ALA A 344 -13.85 -2.55 -5.32
CA ALA A 344 -15.21 -3.08 -5.46
C ALA A 344 -16.17 -2.41 -4.47
N ALA A 345 -15.78 -2.27 -3.20
CA ALA A 345 -16.59 -1.59 -2.20
C ALA A 345 -16.79 -0.09 -2.50
N PHE A 346 -15.83 0.58 -3.13
CA PHE A 346 -15.96 1.96 -3.56
C PHE A 346 -16.96 2.09 -4.72
N TYR A 347 -16.82 1.26 -5.75
CA TYR A 347 -17.71 1.25 -6.91
C TYR A 347 -19.15 0.91 -6.53
N ASP A 348 -19.37 -0.13 -5.74
CA ASP A 348 -20.70 -0.51 -5.25
C ASP A 348 -21.35 0.61 -4.43
N ARG A 349 -20.59 1.23 -3.52
CA ARG A 349 -21.10 2.30 -2.65
C ARG A 349 -21.46 3.56 -3.41
N GLN A 350 -20.67 3.89 -4.45
CA GLN A 350 -20.82 5.12 -5.22
C GLN A 350 -21.61 4.94 -6.52
N HIS A 351 -22.00 3.72 -6.87
CA HIS A 351 -22.73 3.40 -8.12
C HIS A 351 -22.01 3.89 -9.39
N LEU A 352 -20.72 3.55 -9.51
CA LEU A 352 -19.80 4.09 -10.53
C LEU A 352 -19.64 3.20 -11.77
N LEU A 353 -20.47 2.19 -11.97
CA LEU A 353 -20.38 1.31 -13.15
C LEU A 353 -20.27 2.12 -14.45
N GLU A 354 -19.24 1.87 -15.25
CA GLU A 354 -18.99 2.49 -16.55
C GLU A 354 -18.94 4.03 -16.56
N LYS A 355 -18.66 4.66 -15.42
CA LYS A 355 -18.68 6.13 -15.32
C LYS A 355 -17.29 6.71 -15.15
N ASP A 356 -17.07 7.83 -15.81
CA ASP A 356 -15.95 8.70 -15.53
C ASP A 356 -16.22 9.52 -14.27
N PHE A 357 -15.18 9.75 -13.49
CA PHE A 357 -15.34 10.50 -12.25
C PHE A 357 -14.05 11.20 -11.81
N ALA A 358 -14.23 12.25 -11.02
CA ALA A 358 -13.18 12.82 -10.19
C ALA A 358 -13.60 12.70 -8.72
N ALA A 359 -12.83 11.96 -7.93
CA ALA A 359 -13.07 11.76 -6.50
C ALA A 359 -12.01 12.50 -5.70
N LEU A 360 -12.45 13.45 -4.87
CA LEU A 360 -11.60 14.19 -3.96
C LEU A 360 -11.61 13.54 -2.57
N PHE A 361 -10.44 13.10 -2.15
CA PHE A 361 -10.21 12.51 -0.82
C PHE A 361 -9.39 13.44 0.06
N LYS A 362 -9.64 13.36 1.36
CA LYS A 362 -8.79 13.91 2.41
C LYS A 362 -8.00 12.77 3.05
N VAL A 363 -6.70 12.83 2.97
CA VAL A 363 -5.79 11.90 3.63
C VAL A 363 -5.13 12.60 4.80
N SER A 364 -5.20 12.00 5.98
CA SER A 364 -4.53 12.55 7.16
C SER A 364 -3.46 11.58 7.64
N GLY A 365 -2.34 12.13 8.10
CA GLY A 365 -1.20 11.34 8.49
C GLY A 365 -0.24 12.06 9.44
N TRP A 366 0.83 11.36 9.76
CA TRP A 366 1.91 11.86 10.59
C TRP A 366 3.23 11.72 9.83
N GLU A 367 4.02 12.80 9.82
CA GLU A 367 5.25 12.91 9.03
C GLU A 367 5.01 12.55 7.56
N ARG A 368 5.49 11.41 7.07
CA ARG A 368 5.33 10.99 5.67
C ARG A 368 4.50 9.70 5.52
N THR A 369 3.58 9.44 6.46
CA THR A 369 2.73 8.25 6.47
C THR A 369 1.26 8.64 6.61
N GLY A 370 0.42 8.23 5.64
CA GLY A 370 -1.03 8.41 5.70
C GLY A 370 -1.69 7.31 6.54
N TYR A 371 -2.59 7.70 7.44
CA TYR A 371 -3.30 6.76 8.33
C TYR A 371 -4.79 6.66 8.03
N THR A 372 -5.41 7.79 7.70
CA THR A 372 -6.85 7.84 7.43
C THR A 372 -7.12 8.46 6.08
N MET A 373 -8.23 8.06 5.48
CA MET A 373 -8.74 8.66 4.25
C MET A 373 -10.26 8.83 4.35
N GLU A 374 -10.76 9.89 3.75
CA GLU A 374 -12.18 10.26 3.72
C GLU A 374 -12.53 10.77 2.32
N LEU A 375 -13.59 10.25 1.70
CA LEU A 375 -14.13 10.81 0.46
C LEU A 375 -14.86 12.11 0.78
N ILE A 376 -14.41 13.21 0.20
CA ILE A 376 -14.98 14.55 0.44
C ILE A 376 -15.98 14.91 -0.65
N ARG A 377 -15.63 14.68 -1.92
CA ARG A 377 -16.47 14.99 -3.09
C ARG A 377 -16.29 13.94 -4.17
N LEU A 378 -17.36 13.71 -4.90
CA LEU A 378 -17.38 12.84 -6.06
C LEU A 378 -18.16 13.53 -7.17
N ASP A 379 -17.49 13.82 -8.26
CA ASP A 379 -18.07 14.36 -9.47
C ASP A 379 -18.07 13.26 -10.54
N ILE A 380 -19.25 12.93 -11.03
CA ILE A 380 -19.49 11.87 -12.01
C ILE A 380 -19.84 12.55 -13.34
N LYS A 381 -19.29 12.00 -14.43
CA LYS A 381 -19.53 12.48 -15.79
C LYS A 381 -20.18 11.42 -16.65
#